data_389547ca5409456b896b7804011ae309
#
_entry.id   389547ca5409456b896b7804011ae309
#
_cell.length_a   1.000
_cell.length_b   1.000
_cell.length_c   1.000
_cell.angle_alpha   90.00
_cell.angle_beta   90.00
_cell.angle_gamma   90.00
#
_symmetry.space_group_name_H-M   'P 1'
#
loop_
_entity.id
_entity.type
_entity.pdbx_description
1 polymer ?
#
loop_
_entity_poly.entity_id
_entity_poly.type
_entity_poly.pdbx_seq_one_letter_code
_entity_poly.pdbx_strand_id
1 'polypeptide(L)'
;PLANDVDPMGGVLSVTSVDADPSLGIKTGLVSHKRVYLTARQVPTKPVEITYTVANAAGSSTGTIVLQPPALTAGNSAPKASNVNTQVRTDGIVSVNVLDHVSHSDGTTVSLQDNLQYDEGTFKGLVFVSGDTVRYQASKQTGVFPVTYTVKDNLGNSASGTITITVHQKDAKNKAAPTPQDVEAQVAAGQKVRIPITLTGIDVDGDDDQLLGLGNKAPQLGRITEVGANYMIYEAYEDSSGTDTFSYAVEDWTGQRAQAQVRVGVF
;
A
#
# COMPACT_ATOMS: atom_id res chain seq x y z
N PRO A 1 -13.13 -6.33 1.72
CA PRO A 1 -13.77 -7.67 1.64
C PRO A 1 -12.92 -8.69 0.92
N LEU A 2 -12.19 -8.34 -0.16
CA LEU A 2 -11.52 -9.31 -1.04
C LEU A 2 -10.41 -10.18 -0.38
N ALA A 3 -10.01 -9.92 0.86
CA ALA A 3 -8.95 -10.68 1.52
C ALA A 3 -9.32 -12.13 1.85
N ASN A 4 -10.60 -12.41 1.98
CA ASN A 4 -11.17 -13.75 2.27
C ASN A 4 -12.04 -14.30 1.14
N ASP A 5 -12.15 -13.57 0.03
CA ASP A 5 -12.85 -14.03 -1.17
C ASP A 5 -11.83 -14.66 -2.14
N VAL A 6 -12.18 -15.78 -2.71
CA VAL A 6 -11.28 -16.53 -3.60
C VAL A 6 -11.98 -16.84 -4.91
N ASP A 7 -11.33 -16.55 -6.02
CA ASP A 7 -11.66 -17.11 -7.31
C ASP A 7 -10.96 -18.47 -7.48
N PRO A 8 -11.69 -19.59 -7.58
CA PRO A 8 -11.08 -20.91 -7.78
C PRO A 8 -10.21 -21.01 -9.04
N MET A 9 -10.44 -20.16 -10.03
CA MET A 9 -9.65 -20.09 -11.26
C MET A 9 -8.43 -19.14 -11.16
N GLY A 10 -8.23 -18.53 -9.98
CA GLY A 10 -7.10 -17.63 -9.72
C GLY A 10 -7.22 -16.25 -10.37
N GLY A 11 -8.41 -15.87 -10.83
CA GLY A 11 -8.67 -14.55 -11.39
C GLY A 11 -8.72 -13.44 -10.32
N VAL A 12 -8.57 -12.19 -10.75
CA VAL A 12 -8.71 -11.01 -9.90
C VAL A 12 -10.21 -10.73 -9.72
N LEU A 13 -10.65 -10.66 -8.45
CA LEU A 13 -12.00 -10.32 -8.08
C LEU A 13 -12.19 -8.79 -7.98
N SER A 14 -13.38 -8.32 -8.31
CA SER A 14 -13.78 -6.92 -8.23
C SER A 14 -15.05 -6.77 -7.39
N VAL A 15 -15.06 -5.82 -6.45
CA VAL A 15 -16.30 -5.42 -5.76
C VAL A 15 -17.08 -4.51 -6.69
N THR A 16 -18.32 -4.89 -7.02
CA THR A 16 -19.16 -4.15 -7.97
C THR A 16 -20.24 -3.31 -7.29
N SER A 17 -20.74 -3.76 -6.14
CA SER A 17 -21.68 -2.98 -5.33
C SER A 17 -21.54 -3.24 -3.84
N VAL A 18 -22.04 -2.31 -3.04
CA VAL A 18 -22.17 -2.43 -1.59
C VAL A 18 -23.50 -1.84 -1.17
N ASP A 19 -24.32 -2.64 -0.53
CA ASP A 19 -25.70 -2.30 -0.20
C ASP A 19 -25.93 -2.38 1.32
N ALA A 20 -26.30 -1.27 1.92
CA ALA A 20 -26.74 -1.18 3.31
C ALA A 20 -28.20 -0.77 3.36
N ASP A 21 -28.94 -1.28 4.35
CA ASP A 21 -30.32 -0.83 4.60
C ASP A 21 -30.30 0.68 4.92
N PRO A 22 -31.02 1.52 4.16
CA PRO A 22 -31.06 2.97 4.37
C PRO A 22 -31.51 3.38 5.78
N SER A 23 -32.33 2.53 6.44
CA SER A 23 -32.84 2.79 7.80
C SER A 23 -31.76 2.77 8.86
N LEU A 24 -30.60 2.15 8.58
CA LEU A 24 -29.50 2.01 9.51
C LEU A 24 -28.63 3.30 9.62
N GLY A 25 -28.87 4.29 8.76
CA GLY A 25 -28.08 5.52 8.74
C GLY A 25 -26.60 5.33 8.38
N ILE A 26 -26.28 4.21 7.71
CA ILE A 26 -24.94 3.88 7.25
C ILE A 26 -24.82 4.30 5.78
N LYS A 27 -23.78 5.10 5.49
CA LYS A 27 -23.39 5.40 4.11
C LYS A 27 -22.30 4.44 3.68
N THR A 28 -22.44 3.89 2.49
CA THR A 28 -21.46 3.02 1.85
C THR A 28 -20.71 3.77 0.77
N GLY A 29 -19.46 3.41 0.55
CA GLY A 29 -18.63 3.90 -0.54
C GLY A 29 -17.72 2.80 -1.05
N LEU A 30 -17.44 2.82 -2.34
CA LEU A 30 -16.57 1.86 -3.00
C LEU A 30 -15.42 2.62 -3.67
N VAL A 31 -14.19 2.21 -3.39
CA VAL A 31 -13.00 2.81 -3.98
C VAL A 31 -12.19 1.75 -4.71
N SER A 32 -11.89 2.05 -5.98
CA SER A 32 -11.10 1.20 -6.89
C SER A 32 -11.62 -0.23 -6.99
N HIS A 33 -12.93 -0.46 -6.82
CA HIS A 33 -13.57 -1.78 -6.83
C HIS A 33 -12.91 -2.83 -5.90
N LYS A 34 -12.22 -2.35 -4.89
CA LYS A 34 -11.44 -3.17 -3.95
C LYS A 34 -11.73 -2.85 -2.48
N ARG A 35 -11.92 -1.58 -2.14
CA ARG A 35 -12.11 -1.13 -0.76
C ARG A 35 -13.51 -0.61 -0.55
N VAL A 36 -14.13 -1.08 0.55
CA VAL A 36 -15.43 -0.60 1.00
C VAL A 36 -15.21 0.35 2.16
N TYR A 37 -15.81 1.53 2.05
CA TYR A 37 -15.87 2.53 3.13
C TYR A 37 -17.27 2.58 3.69
N LEU A 38 -17.37 2.59 5.01
CA LEU A 38 -18.60 2.65 5.75
C LEU A 38 -18.54 3.84 6.70
N THR A 39 -19.56 4.68 6.64
CA THR A 39 -19.70 5.82 7.56
C THR A 39 -21.06 5.73 8.24
N ALA A 40 -21.05 5.48 9.55
CA ALA A 40 -22.26 5.46 10.36
C ALA A 40 -22.46 6.83 11.04
N ARG A 41 -23.70 7.35 11.02
CA ARG A 41 -24.06 8.57 11.76
C ARG A 41 -24.06 8.35 13.26
N GLN A 42 -24.38 7.14 13.68
CA GLN A 42 -24.38 6.71 15.07
C GLN A 42 -23.70 5.34 15.15
N VAL A 43 -23.03 5.10 16.27
CA VAL A 43 -22.41 3.80 16.53
C VAL A 43 -23.54 2.75 16.64
N PRO A 44 -23.52 1.67 15.87
CA PRO A 44 -24.51 0.61 15.99
C PRO A 44 -24.50 0.01 17.39
N THR A 45 -25.67 -0.25 17.94
CA THR A 45 -25.86 -0.92 19.24
C THR A 45 -26.05 -2.44 19.12
N LYS A 46 -26.25 -2.91 17.88
CA LYS A 46 -26.39 -4.33 17.50
C LYS A 46 -25.54 -4.61 16.29
N PRO A 47 -25.14 -5.86 16.05
CA PRO A 47 -24.50 -6.24 14.79
C PRO A 47 -25.37 -5.84 13.58
N VAL A 48 -24.73 -5.24 12.58
CA VAL A 48 -25.37 -4.79 11.34
C VAL A 48 -24.73 -5.51 10.16
N GLU A 49 -25.54 -6.10 9.32
CA GLU A 49 -25.10 -6.78 8.11
C GLU A 49 -25.21 -5.84 6.90
N ILE A 50 -24.13 -5.82 6.11
CA ILE A 50 -24.04 -5.06 4.87
C ILE A 50 -23.64 -6.02 3.77
N THR A 51 -24.42 -6.07 2.70
CA THR A 51 -24.15 -6.96 1.58
C THR A 51 -23.26 -6.29 0.55
N TYR A 52 -22.29 -7.01 0.03
CA TYR A 52 -21.51 -6.57 -1.12
C TYR A 52 -21.56 -7.62 -2.23
N THR A 53 -21.38 -7.18 -3.46
CA THR A 53 -21.30 -8.07 -4.62
C THR A 53 -19.85 -8.09 -5.11
N VAL A 54 -19.33 -9.28 -5.31
CA VAL A 54 -18.03 -9.52 -5.93
C VAL A 54 -18.24 -10.20 -7.28
N ALA A 55 -17.47 -9.82 -8.27
CA ALA A 55 -17.56 -10.34 -9.63
C ALA A 55 -16.18 -10.61 -10.25
N ASN A 56 -16.19 -11.55 -11.22
CA ASN A 56 -15.14 -11.80 -12.20
C ASN A 56 -15.76 -12.02 -13.58
N ALA A 57 -14.96 -12.43 -14.58
CA ALA A 57 -15.48 -12.73 -15.93
C ALA A 57 -16.48 -13.90 -15.99
N ALA A 58 -16.48 -14.80 -15.01
CA ALA A 58 -17.37 -15.97 -14.99
C ALA A 58 -18.74 -15.67 -14.35
N GLY A 59 -18.85 -14.61 -13.55
CA GLY A 59 -20.09 -14.26 -12.88
C GLY A 59 -19.89 -13.44 -11.61
N SER A 60 -20.92 -13.41 -10.77
CA SER A 60 -20.93 -12.66 -9.52
C SER A 60 -21.44 -13.49 -8.34
N SER A 61 -21.02 -13.11 -7.16
CA SER A 61 -21.47 -13.69 -5.89
C SER A 61 -21.63 -12.57 -4.86
N THR A 62 -22.40 -12.82 -3.80
CA THR A 62 -22.60 -11.87 -2.71
C THR A 62 -21.90 -12.34 -1.46
N GLY A 63 -21.33 -11.39 -0.74
CA GLY A 63 -20.75 -11.58 0.60
C GLY A 63 -21.36 -10.61 1.61
N THR A 64 -21.09 -10.84 2.88
CA THR A 64 -21.62 -10.02 3.98
C THR A 64 -20.48 -9.43 4.82
N ILE A 65 -20.58 -8.13 5.07
CA ILE A 65 -19.75 -7.43 6.05
C ILE A 65 -20.59 -7.25 7.31
N VAL A 66 -20.11 -7.75 8.44
CA VAL A 66 -20.77 -7.58 9.72
C VAL A 66 -20.08 -6.48 10.53
N LEU A 67 -20.79 -5.37 10.75
CA LEU A 67 -20.35 -4.34 11.69
C LEU A 67 -20.72 -4.75 13.11
N GLN A 68 -19.71 -5.07 13.90
CA GLN A 68 -19.91 -5.35 15.32
C GLN A 68 -19.98 -4.02 16.11
N PRO A 69 -20.93 -3.88 17.04
CA PRO A 69 -20.88 -2.77 17.98
C PRO A 69 -19.57 -2.85 18.77
N PRO A 70 -18.94 -1.71 19.10
CA PRO A 70 -17.75 -1.75 19.94
C PRO A 70 -18.10 -2.41 21.28
N ALA A 71 -17.24 -3.31 21.76
CA ALA A 71 -17.43 -3.88 23.09
C ALA A 71 -17.35 -2.76 24.12
N LEU A 72 -18.37 -2.62 24.95
CA LEU A 72 -18.43 -1.60 26.02
C LEU A 72 -17.29 -1.70 27.03
N THR A 73 -16.57 -2.81 27.00
CA THR A 73 -15.40 -3.13 27.82
C THR A 73 -14.09 -3.20 27.03
N ALA A 74 -14.09 -2.89 25.74
CA ALA A 74 -12.84 -2.74 25.01
C ALA A 74 -12.08 -1.58 25.65
N GLY A 75 -11.20 -1.92 26.57
CA GLY A 75 -10.31 -0.94 27.17
C GLY A 75 -9.62 -0.20 26.04
N ASN A 76 -9.47 1.10 26.20
CA ASN A 76 -8.69 1.96 25.37
C ASN A 76 -7.28 1.34 25.19
N SER A 77 -7.06 0.55 24.13
CA SER A 77 -5.80 -0.14 23.92
C SER A 77 -4.89 0.72 23.04
N ALA A 78 -3.68 0.95 23.54
CA ALA A 78 -2.67 1.69 22.75
C ALA A 78 -2.29 0.92 21.47
N PRO A 79 -1.94 1.63 20.40
CA PRO A 79 -1.34 1.01 19.21
C PRO A 79 -0.03 0.29 19.60
N LYS A 80 0.40 -0.65 18.77
CA LYS A 80 1.70 -1.33 18.90
C LYS A 80 2.56 -0.97 17.72
N ALA A 81 3.73 -0.40 17.98
CA ALA A 81 4.70 -0.03 16.97
C ALA A 81 5.87 -1.04 16.99
N SER A 82 6.24 -1.53 15.83
CA SER A 82 7.33 -2.50 15.67
C SER A 82 8.64 -1.80 15.27
N ASN A 83 9.77 -2.40 15.62
CA ASN A 83 11.05 -1.95 15.12
C ASN A 83 11.24 -2.36 13.66
N VAL A 84 11.90 -1.49 12.89
CA VAL A 84 12.13 -1.66 11.46
C VAL A 84 13.63 -1.57 11.18
N ASN A 85 14.14 -2.44 10.32
CA ASN A 85 15.50 -2.34 9.79
C ASN A 85 15.42 -1.98 8.31
N THR A 86 16.23 -1.01 7.90
CA THR A 86 16.33 -0.59 6.50
C THR A 86 17.76 -0.27 6.12
N GLN A 87 18.04 -0.23 4.83
CA GLN A 87 19.38 0.01 4.30
C GLN A 87 19.30 1.06 3.19
N VAL A 88 20.41 1.79 3.03
CA VAL A 88 20.57 2.78 1.96
C VAL A 88 22.06 2.98 1.69
N ARG A 89 22.40 3.25 0.43
CA ARG A 89 23.77 3.66 0.09
C ARG A 89 24.09 5.09 0.56
N THR A 90 25.36 5.43 0.67
CA THR A 90 25.78 6.83 0.86
C THR A 90 25.20 7.74 -0.22
N ASP A 91 24.77 8.94 0.16
CA ASP A 91 24.08 9.93 -0.67
C ASP A 91 22.70 9.46 -1.23
N GLY A 92 22.22 8.28 -0.86
CA GLY A 92 20.90 7.76 -1.27
C GLY A 92 19.79 8.21 -0.35
N ILE A 93 18.56 7.91 -0.75
CA ILE A 93 17.33 8.17 0.02
C ILE A 93 16.65 6.84 0.28
N VAL A 94 16.10 6.67 1.48
CA VAL A 94 15.21 5.57 1.82
C VAL A 94 13.97 6.09 2.53
N SER A 95 12.85 5.46 2.25
CA SER A 95 11.55 5.77 2.85
C SER A 95 10.97 4.54 3.54
N VAL A 96 10.45 4.74 4.74
CA VAL A 96 9.78 3.69 5.52
C VAL A 96 8.34 4.13 5.76
N ASN A 97 7.37 3.39 5.20
CA ASN A 97 5.96 3.58 5.53
C ASN A 97 5.70 2.98 6.92
N VAL A 98 5.65 3.84 7.89
CA VAL A 98 5.59 3.44 9.31
C VAL A 98 4.31 2.70 9.64
N LEU A 99 3.18 3.05 9.03
CA LEU A 99 1.90 2.43 9.36
C LEU A 99 1.82 0.95 8.96
N ASP A 100 2.65 0.49 8.03
CA ASP A 100 2.78 -0.94 7.70
C ASP A 100 3.37 -1.77 8.85
N HIS A 101 3.99 -1.09 9.82
CA HIS A 101 4.64 -1.67 11.00
C HIS A 101 3.90 -1.39 12.31
N VAL A 102 2.67 -0.88 12.21
CA VAL A 102 1.82 -0.56 13.36
C VAL A 102 0.59 -1.44 13.35
N SER A 103 0.27 -2.03 14.49
CA SER A 103 -0.99 -2.73 14.70
C SER A 103 -1.82 -2.02 15.77
N HIS A 104 -3.13 -1.97 15.54
CA HIS A 104 -4.09 -1.37 16.46
C HIS A 104 -5.34 -2.23 16.54
N SER A 105 -5.69 -2.69 17.73
CA SER A 105 -6.75 -3.69 17.93
C SER A 105 -8.15 -3.11 18.03
N ASP A 106 -8.30 -1.82 18.33
CA ASP A 106 -9.60 -1.18 18.52
C ASP A 106 -10.15 -0.52 17.26
N GLY A 107 -9.40 -0.57 16.14
CA GLY A 107 -9.84 -0.03 14.84
C GLY A 107 -9.88 1.49 14.75
N THR A 108 -9.33 2.21 15.74
CA THR A 108 -9.21 3.67 15.64
C THR A 108 -8.10 4.07 14.66
N THR A 109 -8.18 5.29 14.15
CA THR A 109 -7.18 5.82 13.22
C THR A 109 -5.87 6.10 13.95
N VAL A 110 -4.76 5.68 13.36
CA VAL A 110 -3.41 5.93 13.86
C VAL A 110 -2.68 6.87 12.91
N SER A 111 -1.95 7.82 13.46
CA SER A 111 -1.12 8.76 12.70
C SER A 111 0.32 8.79 13.19
N LEU A 112 1.25 8.98 12.26
CA LEU A 112 2.66 9.23 12.57
C LEU A 112 2.83 10.67 13.09
N GLN A 113 3.63 10.83 14.14
CA GLN A 113 3.95 12.12 14.72
C GLN A 113 5.24 12.69 14.11
N ASP A 114 5.35 14.02 14.00
CA ASP A 114 6.48 14.71 13.37
C ASP A 114 7.77 14.69 14.23
N ASN A 115 7.66 14.39 15.52
CA ASN A 115 8.74 14.42 16.47
C ASN A 115 9.60 13.15 16.45
N LEU A 116 10.47 13.03 15.47
CA LEU A 116 11.48 11.95 15.44
C LEU A 116 12.55 12.21 16.50
N GLN A 117 13.02 11.13 17.15
CA GLN A 117 14.06 11.20 18.17
C GLN A 117 15.29 10.40 17.74
N TYR A 118 16.44 11.03 17.81
CA TYR A 118 17.75 10.43 17.51
C TYR A 118 18.86 11.16 18.27
N ASP A 119 20.01 10.53 18.41
CA ASP A 119 21.18 11.17 19.05
C ASP A 119 21.86 12.13 18.07
N GLU A 120 21.64 13.43 18.24
CA GLU A 120 22.19 14.49 17.37
C GLU A 120 23.71 14.46 17.27
N GLY A 121 24.42 13.94 18.28
CA GLY A 121 25.88 13.85 18.29
C GLY A 121 26.42 12.79 17.32
N THR A 122 25.72 11.70 17.19
CA THR A 122 26.14 10.54 16.39
C THR A 122 25.36 10.34 15.10
N PHE A 123 24.12 10.81 15.03
CA PHE A 123 23.27 10.68 13.84
C PHE A 123 23.83 11.49 12.67
N LYS A 124 23.90 10.86 11.48
CA LYS A 124 24.37 11.51 10.24
C LYS A 124 23.34 11.33 9.14
N GLY A 125 23.14 12.38 8.37
CA GLY A 125 22.10 12.44 7.34
C GLY A 125 20.94 13.34 7.76
N LEU A 126 19.91 13.38 6.93
CA LEU A 126 18.70 14.16 7.17
C LEU A 126 17.50 13.19 7.28
N VAL A 127 16.77 13.26 8.39
CA VAL A 127 15.57 12.47 8.59
C VAL A 127 14.37 13.38 8.86
N PHE A 128 13.22 13.06 8.26
CA PHE A 128 11.99 13.83 8.45
C PHE A 128 10.74 12.98 8.16
N VAL A 129 9.60 13.45 8.65
CA VAL A 129 8.29 12.85 8.40
C VAL A 129 7.65 13.47 7.16
N SER A 130 7.05 12.65 6.32
CA SER A 130 6.26 13.07 5.16
C SER A 130 4.99 12.21 5.09
N GLY A 131 3.87 12.71 5.60
CA GLY A 131 2.65 11.93 5.77
C GLY A 131 2.86 10.77 6.75
N ASP A 132 2.61 9.55 6.31
CA ASP A 132 2.78 8.32 7.10
C ASP A 132 4.16 7.67 6.92
N THR A 133 5.08 8.39 6.29
CA THR A 133 6.39 7.89 5.89
C THR A 133 7.51 8.66 6.61
N VAL A 134 8.47 7.93 7.17
CA VAL A 134 9.75 8.49 7.59
C VAL A 134 10.70 8.41 6.40
N ARG A 135 11.24 9.55 5.98
CA ARG A 135 12.23 9.63 4.90
C ARG A 135 13.60 9.99 5.45
N TYR A 136 14.60 9.34 4.93
CA TYR A 136 15.99 9.56 5.32
C TYR A 136 16.87 9.74 4.09
N GLN A 137 17.64 10.83 4.07
CA GLN A 137 18.71 11.08 3.10
C GLN A 137 20.04 10.80 3.76
N ALA A 138 20.76 9.82 3.25
CA ALA A 138 22.05 9.42 3.80
C ALA A 138 23.14 10.48 3.53
N SER A 139 24.03 10.62 4.50
CA SER A 139 25.25 11.38 4.31
C SER A 139 26.31 10.54 3.57
N LYS A 140 27.50 11.10 3.38
CA LYS A 140 28.66 10.37 2.84
C LYS A 140 29.31 9.41 3.85
N GLN A 141 28.82 9.38 5.08
CA GLN A 141 29.37 8.51 6.13
C GLN A 141 28.56 7.22 6.22
N THR A 142 29.25 6.09 6.20
CA THR A 142 28.65 4.80 6.49
C THR A 142 28.45 4.61 7.98
N GLY A 143 27.49 3.80 8.36
CA GLY A 143 27.22 3.51 9.76
C GLY A 143 25.79 3.00 9.98
N VAL A 144 25.41 2.91 11.24
CA VAL A 144 24.07 2.53 11.67
C VAL A 144 23.48 3.70 12.45
N PHE A 145 22.35 4.21 11.98
CA PHE A 145 21.72 5.41 12.50
C PHE A 145 20.28 5.07 12.95
N PRO A 146 20.07 4.81 14.25
CA PRO A 146 18.72 4.56 14.76
C PRO A 146 17.96 5.86 14.92
N VAL A 147 16.66 5.82 14.57
CA VAL A 147 15.72 6.91 14.81
C VAL A 147 14.44 6.33 15.40
N THR A 148 13.95 6.93 16.47
CA THR A 148 12.69 6.55 17.10
C THR A 148 11.55 7.36 16.53
N TYR A 149 10.53 6.67 16.07
CA TYR A 149 9.27 7.25 15.62
C TYR A 149 8.17 7.04 16.66
N THR A 150 7.19 7.88 16.67
CA THR A 150 6.03 7.78 17.55
C THR A 150 4.75 7.86 16.72
N VAL A 151 3.83 6.98 16.99
CA VAL A 151 2.47 6.98 16.44
C VAL A 151 1.45 7.28 17.54
N LYS A 152 0.34 7.91 17.17
CA LYS A 152 -0.72 8.27 18.09
C LYS A 152 -2.07 7.93 17.49
N ASP A 153 -2.96 7.37 18.30
CA ASP A 153 -4.34 7.17 17.92
C ASP A 153 -5.19 8.42 18.17
N ASN A 154 -6.44 8.42 17.72
CA ASN A 154 -7.38 9.53 17.93
C ASN A 154 -7.92 9.63 19.37
N LEU A 155 -7.62 8.65 20.23
CA LEU A 155 -7.98 8.64 21.66
C LEU A 155 -6.84 9.17 22.54
N GLY A 156 -5.69 9.48 21.96
CA GLY A 156 -4.54 10.05 22.63
C GLY A 156 -3.49 9.05 23.10
N ASN A 157 -3.68 7.75 22.84
CA ASN A 157 -2.66 6.76 23.16
C ASN A 157 -1.54 6.78 22.12
N SER A 158 -0.32 6.53 22.57
CA SER A 158 0.84 6.53 21.71
C SER A 158 1.67 5.27 21.87
N ALA A 159 2.42 4.95 20.83
CA ALA A 159 3.43 3.90 20.83
C ALA A 159 4.64 4.36 20.01
N SER A 160 5.80 3.84 20.34
CA SER A 160 7.05 4.17 19.66
C SER A 160 7.75 2.92 19.19
N GLY A 161 8.43 3.03 18.05
CA GLY A 161 9.30 2.01 17.50
C GLY A 161 10.60 2.63 16.98
N THR A 162 11.61 1.83 16.74
CA THR A 162 12.90 2.28 16.24
C THR A 162 13.09 1.83 14.80
N ILE A 163 13.42 2.76 13.91
CA ILE A 163 13.94 2.48 12.58
C ILE A 163 15.46 2.47 12.67
N THR A 164 16.08 1.33 12.42
CA THR A 164 17.51 1.18 12.35
C THR A 164 17.96 1.29 10.89
N ILE A 165 18.64 2.39 10.55
CA ILE A 165 19.06 2.69 9.18
C ILE A 165 20.52 2.32 9.04
N THR A 166 20.86 1.37 8.18
CA THR A 166 22.23 1.00 7.84
C THR A 166 22.65 1.71 6.57
N VAL A 167 23.63 2.62 6.66
CA VAL A 167 24.22 3.29 5.49
C VAL A 167 25.47 2.54 5.07
N HIS A 168 25.47 2.01 3.85
CA HIS A 168 26.60 1.30 3.25
C HIS A 168 27.27 2.12 2.14
N GLN A 169 28.45 1.70 1.71
CA GLN A 169 29.16 2.38 0.61
C GLN A 169 28.37 2.29 -0.69
N LYS A 170 28.44 3.34 -1.48
CA LYS A 170 28.02 3.33 -2.88
C LYS A 170 29.01 2.50 -3.68
N ASP A 171 28.81 1.19 -3.71
CA ASP A 171 29.69 0.26 -4.40
C ASP A 171 28.99 -0.36 -5.61
N ALA A 172 29.40 0.06 -6.80
CA ALA A 172 28.90 -0.49 -8.07
C ALA A 172 29.25 -1.99 -8.28
N LYS A 173 30.13 -2.56 -7.47
CA LYS A 173 30.48 -3.99 -7.54
C LYS A 173 29.52 -4.88 -6.76
N ASN A 174 28.90 -4.34 -5.71
CA ASN A 174 27.96 -5.05 -4.82
C ASN A 174 26.53 -4.54 -4.94
N LYS A 175 26.21 -3.96 -6.08
CA LYS A 175 24.86 -3.48 -6.36
C LYS A 175 23.86 -4.62 -6.43
N ALA A 176 22.72 -4.46 -5.77
CA ALA A 176 21.58 -5.34 -5.91
C ALA A 176 20.63 -4.82 -6.99
N ALA A 177 19.95 -5.71 -7.71
CA ALA A 177 18.86 -5.31 -8.59
C ALA A 177 17.62 -4.95 -7.77
N PRO A 178 16.79 -4.00 -8.20
CA PRO A 178 15.55 -3.69 -7.53
C PRO A 178 14.60 -4.89 -7.51
N THR A 179 13.72 -4.95 -6.52
CA THR A 179 12.74 -6.01 -6.31
C THR A 179 11.32 -5.46 -6.37
N PRO A 180 10.82 -5.08 -7.57
CA PRO A 180 9.49 -4.52 -7.71
C PRO A 180 8.41 -5.51 -7.29
N GLN A 181 7.27 -5.00 -6.82
CA GLN A 181 6.18 -5.79 -6.26
C GLN A 181 5.08 -6.01 -7.30
N ASP A 182 4.45 -7.18 -7.26
CA ASP A 182 3.26 -7.44 -8.06
C ASP A 182 2.11 -6.53 -7.64
N VAL A 183 1.33 -6.07 -8.62
CA VAL A 183 0.24 -5.11 -8.41
C VAL A 183 -1.06 -5.67 -8.97
N GLU A 184 -2.17 -5.46 -8.24
CA GLU A 184 -3.51 -5.78 -8.70
C GLU A 184 -4.37 -4.54 -8.79
N ALA A 185 -5.15 -4.45 -9.87
CA ALA A 185 -6.14 -3.41 -10.09
C ALA A 185 -7.44 -3.99 -10.64
N GLN A 186 -8.52 -3.23 -10.53
CA GLN A 186 -9.86 -3.59 -11.00
C GLN A 186 -10.43 -2.46 -11.83
N VAL A 187 -11.10 -2.80 -12.93
CA VAL A 187 -11.68 -1.81 -13.84
C VAL A 187 -12.88 -2.41 -14.58
N ALA A 188 -13.90 -1.61 -14.81
CA ALA A 188 -15.00 -2.01 -15.69
C ALA A 188 -14.54 -1.97 -17.15
N ALA A 189 -15.11 -2.85 -17.99
CA ALA A 189 -14.86 -2.85 -19.43
C ALA A 189 -15.07 -1.44 -20.04
N GLY A 190 -14.21 -1.02 -20.95
CA GLY A 190 -14.24 0.30 -21.57
C GLY A 190 -13.78 1.46 -20.67
N GLN A 191 -13.40 1.21 -19.43
CA GLN A 191 -12.98 2.25 -18.49
C GLN A 191 -11.49 2.27 -18.27
N LYS A 192 -11.01 3.36 -17.65
CA LYS A 192 -9.60 3.55 -17.29
C LYS A 192 -9.40 3.36 -15.80
N VAL A 193 -8.24 2.80 -15.44
CA VAL A 193 -7.77 2.74 -14.06
C VAL A 193 -6.34 3.22 -13.96
N ARG A 194 -6.07 4.00 -12.92
CA ARG A 194 -4.71 4.37 -12.53
C ARG A 194 -4.14 3.28 -11.64
N ILE A 195 -3.04 2.69 -12.06
CA ILE A 195 -2.32 1.64 -11.36
C ILE A 195 -1.10 2.28 -10.69
N PRO A 196 -1.10 2.48 -9.37
CA PRO A 196 0.05 3.02 -8.68
C PRO A 196 1.16 1.97 -8.61
N ILE A 197 2.39 2.39 -8.86
CA ILE A 197 3.60 1.57 -8.75
C ILE A 197 4.42 2.08 -7.56
N THR A 198 4.73 1.19 -6.63
CA THR A 198 5.60 1.51 -5.51
C THR A 198 7.06 1.42 -5.96
N LEU A 199 7.79 2.53 -5.87
CA LEU A 199 9.22 2.63 -6.17
C LEU A 199 10.08 2.82 -4.92
N THR A 200 9.46 2.92 -3.75
CA THR A 200 10.15 3.05 -2.47
C THR A 200 10.30 1.70 -1.80
N GLY A 201 11.47 1.44 -1.20
CA GLY A 201 11.73 0.21 -0.46
C GLY A 201 11.90 -1.05 -1.31
N ILE A 202 12.05 -0.91 -2.63
CA ILE A 202 12.26 -2.03 -3.55
C ILE A 202 13.73 -2.28 -3.87
N ASP A 203 14.61 -1.35 -3.50
CA ASP A 203 16.06 -1.45 -3.69
C ASP A 203 16.76 -1.23 -2.34
N VAL A 204 17.67 -2.14 -1.98
CA VAL A 204 18.50 -2.02 -0.77
C VAL A 204 19.54 -0.91 -0.88
N ASP A 205 19.79 -0.40 -2.07
CA ASP A 205 20.70 0.72 -2.33
C ASP A 205 20.03 2.11 -2.24
N GLY A 206 18.70 2.16 -2.08
CA GLY A 206 17.91 3.39 -1.90
C GLY A 206 16.71 3.50 -2.84
N ASP A 207 16.01 4.63 -2.75
CA ASP A 207 14.74 4.89 -3.44
C ASP A 207 14.90 5.65 -4.78
N ASP A 208 15.96 5.42 -5.52
CA ASP A 208 16.24 6.12 -6.79
C ASP A 208 15.76 5.35 -8.02
N ASP A 209 14.84 4.43 -7.80
CA ASP A 209 14.28 3.61 -8.88
C ASP A 209 13.35 4.43 -9.79
N GLN A 210 13.36 4.10 -11.06
CA GLN A 210 12.53 4.72 -12.08
C GLN A 210 11.61 3.70 -12.73
N LEU A 211 10.35 4.09 -12.92
CA LEU A 211 9.40 3.32 -13.72
C LEU A 211 9.70 3.52 -15.21
N LEU A 212 10.00 2.44 -15.91
CA LEU A 212 10.25 2.47 -17.35
C LEU A 212 8.97 2.28 -18.18
N GLY A 213 7.92 1.72 -17.59
CA GLY A 213 6.67 1.38 -18.26
C GLY A 213 6.48 -0.12 -18.42
N LEU A 214 5.95 -0.56 -19.56
CA LEU A 214 5.74 -1.99 -19.83
C LEU A 214 7.05 -2.78 -19.82
N GLY A 215 6.96 -3.97 -19.24
CA GLY A 215 8.02 -4.96 -19.28
C GLY A 215 7.94 -5.84 -20.54
N ASN A 216 8.30 -7.11 -20.38
CA ASN A 216 8.38 -8.06 -21.50
C ASN A 216 7.03 -8.69 -21.90
N LYS A 217 5.98 -8.50 -21.10
CA LYS A 217 4.64 -9.00 -21.37
C LYS A 217 3.66 -7.83 -21.48
N ALA A 218 3.02 -7.70 -22.64
CA ALA A 218 2.02 -6.69 -22.90
C ALA A 218 0.62 -7.13 -22.43
N PRO A 219 -0.28 -6.19 -22.11
CA PRO A 219 -1.67 -6.48 -21.81
C PRO A 219 -2.42 -7.03 -23.03
N GLN A 220 -3.45 -7.86 -22.78
CA GLN A 220 -4.25 -8.50 -23.81
C GLN A 220 -5.71 -8.00 -23.81
N LEU A 221 -6.25 -7.62 -22.65
CA LEU A 221 -7.64 -7.18 -22.48
C LEU A 221 -7.78 -5.66 -22.47
N GLY A 222 -6.68 -4.95 -22.69
CA GLY A 222 -6.63 -3.49 -22.69
C GLY A 222 -5.27 -2.98 -23.18
N ARG A 223 -5.00 -1.70 -22.90
CA ARG A 223 -3.74 -1.03 -23.26
C ARG A 223 -3.28 -0.06 -22.20
N ILE A 224 -2.00 0.21 -22.16
CA ILE A 224 -1.44 1.32 -21.37
C ILE A 224 -1.54 2.60 -22.20
N THR A 225 -2.23 3.60 -21.67
CA THR A 225 -2.44 4.90 -22.33
C THR A 225 -1.49 5.97 -21.80
N GLU A 226 -0.93 5.78 -20.61
CA GLU A 226 -0.01 6.73 -19.98
C GLU A 226 0.93 6.00 -19.01
N VAL A 227 2.19 6.44 -18.96
CA VAL A 227 3.18 6.05 -17.96
C VAL A 227 3.63 7.33 -17.25
N GLY A 228 3.31 7.45 -15.97
CA GLY A 228 3.76 8.55 -15.12
C GLY A 228 5.01 8.17 -14.32
N ALA A 229 5.42 9.03 -13.39
CA ALA A 229 6.62 8.81 -12.60
C ALA A 229 6.51 7.57 -11.69
N ASN A 230 5.32 7.29 -11.16
CA ASN A 230 5.05 6.17 -10.24
C ASN A 230 3.66 5.54 -10.47
N TYR A 231 3.17 5.56 -11.69
CA TYR A 231 1.89 4.96 -12.06
C TYR A 231 1.82 4.68 -13.55
N MET A 232 0.88 3.81 -13.91
CA MET A 232 0.44 3.61 -15.29
C MET A 232 -1.08 3.79 -15.37
N ILE A 233 -1.59 4.30 -16.50
CA ILE A 233 -3.02 4.30 -16.82
C ILE A 233 -3.31 3.14 -17.76
N TYR A 234 -4.12 2.22 -17.30
CA TYR A 234 -4.63 1.11 -18.09
C TYR A 234 -6.07 1.42 -18.55
N GLU A 235 -6.36 1.19 -19.81
CA GLU A 235 -7.69 1.30 -20.42
C GLU A 235 -8.14 -0.09 -20.88
N ALA A 236 -9.20 -0.61 -20.28
CA ALA A 236 -9.78 -1.88 -20.71
C ALA A 236 -10.52 -1.71 -22.05
N TYR A 237 -10.49 -2.73 -22.90
CA TYR A 237 -11.33 -2.74 -24.11
C TYR A 237 -12.80 -2.93 -23.73
N GLU A 238 -13.71 -2.36 -24.54
CA GLU A 238 -15.15 -2.34 -24.25
C GLU A 238 -15.77 -3.76 -24.16
N ASP A 239 -15.27 -4.69 -24.97
CA ASP A 239 -15.78 -6.07 -25.05
C ASP A 239 -14.89 -7.06 -24.28
N SER A 240 -14.01 -6.56 -23.38
CA SER A 240 -13.10 -7.43 -22.63
C SER A 240 -13.65 -7.78 -21.26
N SER A 241 -13.31 -8.97 -20.77
CA SER A 241 -13.57 -9.39 -19.40
C SER A 241 -12.57 -10.46 -18.98
N GLY A 242 -12.31 -10.56 -17.69
CA GLY A 242 -11.38 -11.52 -17.13
C GLY A 242 -10.18 -10.87 -16.47
N THR A 243 -9.12 -11.64 -16.25
CA THR A 243 -7.89 -11.13 -15.66
C THR A 243 -6.83 -10.93 -16.74
N ASP A 244 -6.50 -9.66 -16.99
CA ASP A 244 -5.35 -9.31 -17.80
C ASP A 244 -4.07 -9.40 -16.97
N THR A 245 -3.04 -10.01 -17.52
CA THR A 245 -1.75 -10.13 -16.84
C THR A 245 -0.63 -9.68 -17.76
N PHE A 246 0.04 -8.63 -17.36
CA PHE A 246 1.19 -8.06 -18.08
C PHE A 246 2.32 -7.73 -17.10
N SER A 247 3.45 -7.23 -17.58
CA SER A 247 4.56 -6.84 -16.73
C SER A 247 4.90 -5.37 -16.84
N TYR A 248 5.46 -4.81 -15.78
CA TYR A 248 6.11 -3.51 -15.78
C TYR A 248 7.59 -3.65 -15.41
N ALA A 249 8.40 -2.69 -15.85
CA ALA A 249 9.82 -2.67 -15.61
C ALA A 249 10.23 -1.43 -14.83
N VAL A 250 11.19 -1.62 -13.94
CA VAL A 250 11.88 -0.57 -13.19
C VAL A 250 13.38 -0.64 -13.46
N GLU A 251 14.06 0.49 -13.28
CA GLU A 251 15.51 0.60 -13.42
C GLU A 251 16.08 1.35 -12.22
N ASP A 252 17.15 0.84 -11.64
CA ASP A 252 17.86 1.48 -10.54
C ASP A 252 18.85 2.55 -11.05
N TRP A 253 19.47 3.26 -10.11
CA TRP A 253 20.48 4.27 -10.39
C TRP A 253 21.76 3.73 -11.08
N THR A 254 21.95 2.42 -11.11
CA THR A 254 23.09 1.76 -11.77
C THR A 254 22.75 1.23 -13.15
N GLY A 255 21.49 1.33 -13.57
CA GLY A 255 20.99 0.81 -14.83
C GLY A 255 20.57 -0.66 -14.78
N GLN A 256 20.49 -1.29 -13.59
CA GLN A 256 19.94 -2.63 -13.45
C GLN A 256 18.42 -2.58 -13.55
N ARG A 257 17.86 -3.54 -14.26
CA ARG A 257 16.41 -3.63 -14.51
C ARG A 257 15.82 -4.85 -13.86
N ALA A 258 14.62 -4.68 -13.35
CA ALA A 258 13.78 -5.76 -12.85
C ALA A 258 12.34 -5.56 -13.31
N GLN A 259 11.56 -6.62 -13.24
CA GLN A 259 10.17 -6.62 -13.66
C GLN A 259 9.29 -7.28 -12.59
N ALA A 260 8.05 -6.81 -12.52
CA ALA A 260 7.00 -7.46 -11.74
C ALA A 260 5.70 -7.50 -12.55
N GLN A 261 4.73 -8.25 -12.06
CA GLN A 261 3.46 -8.46 -12.74
C GLN A 261 2.44 -7.41 -12.33
N VAL A 262 1.61 -7.04 -13.30
CA VAL A 262 0.34 -6.35 -13.07
C VAL A 262 -0.77 -7.29 -13.46
N ARG A 263 -1.74 -7.45 -12.57
CA ARG A 263 -2.96 -8.21 -12.82
C ARG A 263 -4.15 -7.29 -12.74
N VAL A 264 -4.92 -7.18 -13.81
CA VAL A 264 -6.11 -6.31 -13.86
C VAL A 264 -7.36 -7.17 -14.03
N GLY A 265 -8.25 -7.10 -13.05
CA GLY A 265 -9.59 -7.67 -13.16
C GLY A 265 -10.48 -6.75 -13.98
N VAL A 266 -10.89 -7.20 -15.18
CA VAL A 266 -11.82 -6.49 -16.06
C VAL A 266 -13.20 -7.14 -15.92
N PHE A 267 -14.22 -6.34 -15.58
CA PHE A 267 -15.59 -6.80 -15.31
C PHE A 267 -16.63 -5.93 -16.00
#